data_96a725fdda2aa6b6a058ec05a241fbcd
#
_entry.id   96a725fdda2aa6b6a058ec05a241fbcd
#
_cell.length_a   1.000
_cell.length_b   1.000
_cell.length_c   1.000
_cell.angle_alpha   90.00
_cell.angle_beta   90.00
_cell.angle_gamma   90.00
#
_symmetry.space_group_name_H-M   'P 1'
#
loop_
_entity.id
_entity.type
_entity.pdbx_description
1 polymer ?
#
loop_
_entity_poly.entity_id
_entity_poly.type
_entity_poly.pdbx_seq_one_letter_code
_entity_poly.pdbx_strand_id
1 'polypeptide(L)'
;VALGACSPQPSEKKEPAPAAEGAGDPAASAATDTGADSADADNATAAAEQGLPATEGAQVNEWTSCPYLDSQWVADTNGQRLTTQGIDTRFDPPACVFWSYPDAPQITVIVRHMPSVEEARAVVDWAAPIDSTEPADFEGWTGGRGVFSDSSVYAVQKDDYAVAVWTNQQQTLKAELIAKEAISNLKL
;
A
#
# COMPACT_ATOMS: atom_id res chain seq x y z
N VAL A 1 17.07 -42.39 32.09
CA VAL A 1 18.46 -42.71 31.68
C VAL A 1 18.43 -43.07 30.21
N ALA A 2 18.78 -42.11 29.33
CA ALA A 2 19.49 -42.32 28.06
C ALA A 2 19.73 -40.96 27.41
N LEU A 3 20.96 -40.54 27.46
CA LEU A 3 21.55 -39.40 26.74
C LEU A 3 21.76 -39.82 25.28
N GLY A 4 21.26 -39.05 24.36
CA GLY A 4 21.55 -39.16 22.92
C GLY A 4 22.16 -37.87 22.41
N ALA A 5 23.49 -37.87 22.28
CA ALA A 5 24.25 -36.83 21.65
C ALA A 5 24.17 -36.99 20.12
N CYS A 6 23.92 -35.93 19.36
CA CYS A 6 24.17 -35.87 17.94
C CYS A 6 25.06 -34.67 17.62
N SER A 7 26.19 -35.06 17.05
CA SER A 7 27.28 -34.18 16.59
C SER A 7 26.94 -33.38 15.33
N PRO A 8 27.62 -32.25 15.08
CA PRO A 8 27.49 -31.45 13.87
C PRO A 8 28.30 -32.02 12.72
N GLN A 9 27.75 -31.94 11.49
CA GLN A 9 28.48 -32.20 10.27
C GLN A 9 28.99 -30.90 9.61
N PRO A 10 30.15 -30.93 8.98
CA PRO A 10 30.80 -29.73 8.45
C PRO A 10 30.39 -29.38 7.01
N SER A 11 30.56 -28.13 6.77
CA SER A 11 30.47 -27.39 5.51
C SER A 11 31.26 -28.00 4.35
N GLU A 12 30.61 -28.03 3.19
CA GLU A 12 31.35 -28.19 1.93
C GLU A 12 31.32 -26.87 1.14
N LYS A 13 32.55 -26.36 1.04
CA LYS A 13 32.95 -25.19 0.30
C LYS A 13 33.16 -25.59 -1.15
N LYS A 14 32.47 -24.96 -2.10
CA LYS A 14 32.81 -25.08 -3.52
C LYS A 14 33.18 -23.72 -4.08
N GLU A 15 34.45 -23.58 -4.34
CA GLU A 15 35.10 -22.44 -4.96
C GLU A 15 35.22 -22.60 -6.49
N PRO A 16 35.66 -21.55 -7.22
CA PRO A 16 35.13 -21.19 -8.53
C PRO A 16 36.10 -21.41 -9.69
N ALA A 17 35.69 -20.98 -10.87
CA ALA A 17 36.46 -20.49 -12.00
C ALA A 17 36.24 -21.26 -13.32
N PRO A 18 36.77 -20.80 -14.48
CA PRO A 18 37.24 -19.46 -14.84
C PRO A 18 36.66 -18.86 -16.13
N ALA A 19 37.09 -17.65 -16.43
CA ALA A 19 36.84 -16.82 -17.60
C ALA A 19 37.23 -17.43 -18.97
N ALA A 20 36.52 -16.97 -19.99
CA ALA A 20 37.06 -16.95 -21.35
C ALA A 20 36.73 -15.62 -22.02
N GLU A 21 37.79 -14.94 -22.40
CA GLU A 21 37.84 -13.73 -23.19
C GLU A 21 37.40 -14.02 -24.65
N GLY A 22 36.80 -13.04 -25.28
CA GLY A 22 36.52 -13.04 -26.71
C GLY A 22 36.33 -11.62 -27.19
N ALA A 23 37.42 -11.01 -27.62
CA ALA A 23 37.48 -9.69 -28.23
C ALA A 23 36.88 -9.67 -29.64
N GLY A 24 36.34 -8.55 -30.03
CA GLY A 24 35.91 -8.27 -31.41
C GLY A 24 35.15 -6.95 -31.55
N ASP A 25 35.90 -5.87 -31.68
CA ASP A 25 35.48 -4.59 -32.30
C ASP A 25 36.09 -4.56 -33.72
N PRO A 26 35.80 -3.61 -34.65
CA PRO A 26 34.85 -2.51 -34.71
C PRO A 26 34.08 -2.37 -36.07
N ALA A 27 33.16 -1.47 -36.20
CA ALA A 27 33.01 -0.45 -37.27
C ALA A 27 31.62 0.16 -37.31
N ALA A 28 31.53 1.41 -36.92
CA ALA A 28 31.13 2.64 -37.60
C ALA A 28 29.97 2.59 -38.63
N SER A 29 28.91 3.37 -38.35
CA SER A 29 28.30 4.43 -39.20
C SER A 29 27.09 5.00 -38.46
N ALA A 30 27.18 6.19 -38.03
CA ALA A 30 26.67 7.48 -38.55
C ALA A 30 25.17 7.60 -38.76
N ALA A 31 24.63 8.47 -37.92
CA ALA A 31 23.77 9.65 -38.16
C ALA A 31 22.28 9.49 -38.39
N THR A 32 21.67 10.39 -37.66
CA THR A 32 20.39 11.11 -37.81
C THR A 32 19.20 10.43 -37.15
N ASP A 33 18.37 11.07 -36.43
CA ASP A 33 17.91 12.43 -36.28
C ASP A 33 16.93 12.51 -35.13
N THR A 34 16.99 13.58 -34.41
CA THR A 34 15.95 14.28 -33.66
C THR A 34 14.55 13.69 -33.67
N GLY A 35 14.11 13.28 -32.48
CA GLY A 35 12.71 13.10 -32.12
C GLY A 35 12.59 13.34 -30.63
N ALA A 36 12.66 14.61 -30.21
CA ALA A 36 12.40 15.00 -28.84
C ALA A 36 10.95 14.65 -28.52
N ASP A 37 10.81 13.70 -27.65
CA ASP A 37 9.57 13.23 -27.12
C ASP A 37 8.98 14.27 -26.16
N SER A 38 7.98 15.01 -26.66
CA SER A 38 7.14 15.91 -25.86
C SER A 38 5.86 15.20 -25.37
N ALA A 39 5.79 13.88 -25.46
CA ALA A 39 4.57 13.13 -25.16
C ALA A 39 4.37 12.81 -23.66
N ASP A 40 5.44 12.80 -22.87
CA ASP A 40 5.34 12.46 -21.45
C ASP A 40 4.79 13.59 -20.56
N ALA A 41 4.99 14.84 -20.95
CA ALA A 41 4.51 16.00 -20.21
C ALA A 41 2.99 16.19 -20.35
N ASP A 42 2.45 15.93 -21.54
CA ASP A 42 1.00 16.05 -21.80
C ASP A 42 0.21 14.91 -21.14
N ASN A 43 0.80 13.72 -21.05
CA ASN A 43 0.14 12.58 -20.40
C ASN A 43 0.12 12.73 -18.86
N ALA A 44 1.15 13.30 -18.25
CA ALA A 44 1.18 13.59 -16.83
C ALA A 44 0.17 14.68 -16.44
N THR A 45 -0.01 15.70 -17.28
CA THR A 45 -0.98 16.76 -17.05
C THR A 45 -2.42 16.26 -17.21
N ALA A 46 -2.68 15.41 -18.20
CA ALA A 46 -4.00 14.80 -18.40
C ALA A 46 -4.38 13.84 -17.26
N ALA A 47 -3.41 13.13 -16.68
CA ALA A 47 -3.64 12.26 -15.53
C ALA A 47 -3.96 13.04 -14.25
N ALA A 48 -3.34 14.22 -14.07
CA ALA A 48 -3.63 15.10 -12.94
C ALA A 48 -5.05 15.73 -13.03
N GLU A 49 -5.55 15.98 -14.24
CA GLU A 49 -6.91 16.49 -14.45
C GLU A 49 -8.01 15.43 -14.32
N GLN A 50 -7.66 14.15 -14.50
CA GLN A 50 -8.62 13.04 -14.39
C GLN A 50 -8.65 12.38 -12.99
N GLY A 51 -7.82 12.84 -12.05
CA GLY A 51 -7.66 12.25 -10.73
C GLY A 51 -6.96 10.89 -10.75
N LEU A 52 -6.69 10.35 -9.56
CA LEU A 52 -6.07 9.02 -9.41
C LEU A 52 -7.10 7.92 -9.70
N PRO A 53 -6.72 6.81 -10.36
CA PRO A 53 -7.57 5.65 -10.55
C PRO A 53 -8.17 5.13 -9.23
N ALA A 54 -9.34 4.51 -9.27
CA ALA A 54 -9.97 3.90 -8.09
C ALA A 54 -9.07 2.81 -7.45
N THR A 55 -8.23 2.17 -8.25
CA THR A 55 -7.32 1.09 -7.84
C THR A 55 -5.92 1.58 -7.45
N GLU A 56 -5.72 2.90 -7.30
CA GLU A 56 -4.41 3.44 -6.94
C GLU A 56 -4.06 3.17 -5.48
N GLY A 57 -2.90 2.57 -5.26
CA GLY A 57 -2.34 2.33 -3.93
C GLY A 57 -1.52 3.52 -3.42
N ALA A 58 -1.40 3.63 -2.09
CA ALA A 58 -0.59 4.67 -1.48
C ALA A 58 0.91 4.46 -1.70
N GLN A 59 1.61 5.53 -2.10
CA GLN A 59 3.06 5.59 -2.25
C GLN A 59 3.56 6.83 -1.50
N VAL A 60 4.22 6.62 -0.37
CA VAL A 60 4.69 7.74 0.45
C VAL A 60 5.65 8.62 -0.33
N ASN A 61 5.32 9.90 -0.41
CA ASN A 61 6.12 10.94 -1.02
C ASN A 61 6.53 12.04 -0.02
N GLU A 62 5.96 12.02 1.20
CA GLU A 62 6.33 12.94 2.26
C GLU A 62 6.37 12.21 3.62
N TRP A 63 7.49 12.36 4.34
CA TRP A 63 7.71 11.76 5.66
C TRP A 63 7.26 12.73 6.75
N THR A 64 5.98 12.72 7.06
CA THR A 64 5.35 13.58 8.05
C THR A 64 4.18 12.85 8.72
N SER A 65 3.62 13.48 9.75
CA SER A 65 2.48 12.92 10.48
C SER A 65 1.20 12.94 9.65
N CYS A 66 0.38 11.90 9.83
CA CYS A 66 -0.97 11.84 9.28
C CYS A 66 -1.81 13.00 9.85
N PRO A 67 -2.48 13.81 9.01
CA PRO A 67 -3.17 15.00 9.49
C PRO A 67 -4.49 14.72 10.22
N TYR A 68 -5.04 13.50 10.09
CA TYR A 68 -6.34 13.13 10.65
C TYR A 68 -6.30 11.90 11.56
N LEU A 69 -5.14 11.29 11.81
CA LEU A 69 -4.98 10.17 12.74
C LEU A 69 -3.82 10.43 13.69
N ASP A 70 -4.09 10.35 14.99
CA ASP A 70 -3.05 10.44 16.01
C ASP A 70 -2.17 9.19 16.03
N SER A 71 -0.86 9.39 16.00
CA SER A 71 0.14 8.32 15.90
C SER A 71 0.11 7.36 17.08
N GLN A 72 -0.09 7.88 18.30
CA GLN A 72 -0.13 7.04 19.50
C GLN A 72 -1.40 6.23 19.55
N TRP A 73 -2.53 6.85 19.21
CA TRP A 73 -3.81 6.16 19.12
C TRP A 73 -3.78 5.01 18.07
N VAL A 74 -3.16 5.26 16.91
CA VAL A 74 -2.96 4.25 15.86
C VAL A 74 -2.10 3.09 16.37
N ALA A 75 -0.98 3.37 17.05
CA ALA A 75 -0.11 2.36 17.63
C ALA A 75 -0.83 1.50 18.68
N ASP A 76 -1.59 2.13 19.56
CA ASP A 76 -2.35 1.44 20.61
C ASP A 76 -3.47 0.56 20.02
N THR A 77 -4.20 1.08 19.02
CA THR A 77 -5.27 0.35 18.33
C THR A 77 -4.73 -0.85 17.57
N ASN A 78 -3.63 -0.70 16.83
CA ASN A 78 -3.01 -1.83 16.12
C ASN A 78 -2.23 -2.77 17.05
N GLY A 79 -1.90 -2.32 18.26
CA GLY A 79 -1.12 -3.08 19.23
C GLY A 79 0.34 -3.23 18.84
N GLN A 80 0.88 -2.32 18.05
CA GLN A 80 2.26 -2.32 17.59
C GLN A 80 2.85 -0.91 17.72
N ARG A 81 4.11 -0.85 18.21
CA ARG A 81 4.82 0.40 18.33
C ARG A 81 5.07 1.02 16.94
N LEU A 82 4.75 2.29 16.81
CA LEU A 82 5.08 3.07 15.62
C LEU A 82 6.58 3.42 15.60
N THR A 83 7.25 3.16 14.50
CA THR A 83 8.65 3.55 14.27
C THR A 83 8.77 4.74 13.33
N THR A 84 7.92 4.78 12.30
CA THR A 84 7.85 5.89 11.35
C THR A 84 6.49 5.96 10.69
N GLN A 85 6.19 7.09 10.07
CA GLN A 85 4.98 7.33 9.30
C GLN A 85 5.26 8.29 8.15
N GLY A 86 4.40 8.23 7.15
CA GLY A 86 4.46 9.12 6.01
C GLY A 86 3.11 9.24 5.34
N ILE A 87 3.00 10.19 4.44
CA ILE A 87 1.79 10.45 3.68
C ILE A 87 2.05 10.40 2.18
N ASP A 88 0.98 10.17 1.43
CA ASP A 88 0.94 10.31 -0.02
C ASP A 88 0.04 11.49 -0.36
N THR A 89 0.65 12.58 -0.75
CA THR A 89 -0.03 13.86 -1.05
C THR A 89 -0.71 13.89 -2.41
N ARG A 90 -0.64 12.80 -3.19
CA ARG A 90 -1.43 12.66 -4.41
C ARG A 90 -2.92 12.46 -4.12
N PHE A 91 -3.23 11.99 -2.89
CA PHE A 91 -4.59 11.85 -2.39
C PHE A 91 -5.04 13.10 -1.64
N ASP A 92 -6.34 13.41 -1.68
CA ASP A 92 -6.98 14.47 -0.90
C ASP A 92 -8.24 13.92 -0.20
N PRO A 93 -8.22 13.79 1.15
CA PRO A 93 -7.08 14.00 2.06
C PRO A 93 -5.93 13.01 1.79
N PRO A 94 -4.68 13.36 2.18
CA PRO A 94 -3.53 12.52 1.88
C PRO A 94 -3.67 11.12 2.47
N ALA A 95 -3.26 10.10 1.73
CA ALA A 95 -3.21 8.75 2.27
C ALA A 95 -2.12 8.65 3.36
N CYS A 96 -2.39 7.89 4.42
CA CYS A 96 -1.47 7.73 5.55
C CYS A 96 -0.91 6.32 5.59
N VAL A 97 0.40 6.20 5.82
CA VAL A 97 1.08 4.93 5.95
C VAL A 97 1.93 4.93 7.23
N PHE A 98 1.81 3.87 8.01
CA PHE A 98 2.47 3.72 9.31
C PHE A 98 3.32 2.46 9.34
N TRP A 99 4.50 2.52 9.94
CA TRP A 99 5.42 1.40 10.08
C TRP A 99 5.68 1.06 11.54
N SER A 100 5.97 -0.23 11.78
CA SER A 100 6.57 -0.77 12.98
C SER A 100 8.00 -1.21 12.68
N TYR A 101 8.52 -2.22 13.38
CA TYR A 101 9.87 -2.74 13.14
C TYR A 101 10.07 -3.48 11.82
N PRO A 102 9.07 -4.22 11.25
CA PRO A 102 9.19 -4.81 9.93
C PRO A 102 9.26 -3.74 8.83
N ASP A 103 9.89 -4.08 7.71
CA ASP A 103 10.00 -3.19 6.55
C ASP A 103 8.65 -2.92 5.86
N ALA A 104 7.70 -3.84 6.00
CA ALA A 104 6.35 -3.66 5.47
C ALA A 104 5.51 -2.73 6.36
N PRO A 105 4.62 -1.91 5.79
CA PRO A 105 3.69 -1.09 6.55
C PRO A 105 2.85 -1.92 7.52
N GLN A 106 2.66 -1.39 8.74
CA GLN A 106 1.70 -1.98 9.67
C GLN A 106 0.27 -1.56 9.38
N ILE A 107 0.08 -0.36 8.87
CA ILE A 107 -1.23 0.20 8.52
C ILE A 107 -1.08 1.08 7.28
N THR A 108 -2.03 0.98 6.37
CA THR A 108 -2.24 1.92 5.26
C THR A 108 -3.69 2.38 5.29
N VAL A 109 -3.90 3.68 5.20
CA VAL A 109 -5.23 4.31 5.18
C VAL A 109 -5.36 5.16 3.93
N ILE A 110 -6.37 4.88 3.13
CA ILE A 110 -6.71 5.65 1.95
C ILE A 110 -8.14 6.17 2.12
N VAL A 111 -8.32 7.47 2.00
CA VAL A 111 -9.62 8.13 1.93
C VAL A 111 -9.75 8.74 0.56
N ARG A 112 -10.89 8.55 -0.10
CA ARG A 112 -11.16 9.03 -1.45
C ARG A 112 -12.49 9.77 -1.49
N HIS A 113 -12.46 10.93 -2.13
CA HIS A 113 -13.65 11.61 -2.64
C HIS A 113 -13.65 11.43 -4.15
N MET A 114 -14.59 10.65 -4.64
CA MET A 114 -14.63 10.22 -6.04
C MET A 114 -15.66 11.04 -6.83
N PRO A 115 -15.52 11.14 -8.16
CA PRO A 115 -16.50 11.87 -9.00
C PRO A 115 -17.92 11.28 -8.98
N SER A 116 -18.07 10.02 -8.58
CA SER A 116 -19.35 9.33 -8.52
C SER A 116 -19.40 8.22 -7.45
N VAL A 117 -20.60 7.82 -7.08
CA VAL A 117 -20.86 6.67 -6.19
C VAL A 117 -20.30 5.37 -6.79
N GLU A 118 -20.38 5.20 -8.09
CA GLU A 118 -19.86 4.02 -8.79
C GLU A 118 -18.34 3.94 -8.68
N GLU A 119 -17.66 5.07 -8.79
CA GLU A 119 -16.19 5.12 -8.63
C GLU A 119 -15.77 4.94 -7.17
N ALA A 120 -16.53 5.48 -6.20
CA ALA A 120 -16.31 5.21 -4.79
C ALA A 120 -16.49 3.71 -4.47
N ARG A 121 -17.50 3.07 -5.07
CA ARG A 121 -17.67 1.62 -4.97
C ARG A 121 -16.51 0.85 -5.59
N ALA A 122 -15.98 1.30 -6.72
CA ALA A 122 -14.84 0.66 -7.36
C ALA A 122 -13.58 0.66 -6.47
N VAL A 123 -13.38 1.70 -5.63
CA VAL A 123 -12.32 1.73 -4.60
C VAL A 123 -12.54 0.61 -3.59
N VAL A 124 -13.75 0.43 -3.10
CA VAL A 124 -14.09 -0.63 -2.13
C VAL A 124 -13.94 -2.01 -2.74
N ASP A 125 -14.46 -2.23 -3.94
CA ASP A 125 -14.37 -3.52 -4.65
C ASP A 125 -12.92 -3.91 -4.95
N TRP A 126 -12.06 -2.93 -5.21
CA TRP A 126 -10.63 -3.15 -5.35
C TRP A 126 -9.96 -3.50 -4.02
N ALA A 127 -10.26 -2.76 -2.95
CA ALA A 127 -9.63 -2.96 -1.65
C ALA A 127 -10.13 -4.23 -0.94
N ALA A 128 -11.42 -4.51 -1.04
CA ALA A 128 -12.11 -5.61 -0.39
C ALA A 128 -13.03 -6.34 -1.39
N PRO A 129 -12.47 -7.16 -2.30
CA PRO A 129 -13.25 -7.85 -3.34
C PRO A 129 -14.33 -8.75 -2.74
N ILE A 130 -15.54 -8.67 -3.27
CA ILE A 130 -16.74 -9.33 -2.75
C ILE A 130 -16.60 -10.86 -2.65
N ASP A 131 -15.83 -11.47 -3.55
CA ASP A 131 -15.61 -12.91 -3.59
C ASP A 131 -14.68 -13.42 -2.47
N SER A 132 -13.95 -12.53 -1.80
CA SER A 132 -12.93 -12.87 -0.79
C SER A 132 -13.11 -12.15 0.53
N THR A 133 -14.20 -11.40 0.70
CA THR A 133 -14.49 -10.61 1.90
C THR A 133 -15.92 -10.81 2.38
N GLU A 134 -16.17 -10.47 3.63
CA GLU A 134 -17.50 -10.43 4.23
C GLU A 134 -18.08 -9.02 4.16
N PRO A 135 -19.40 -8.85 4.10
CA PRO A 135 -20.04 -7.54 4.17
C PRO A 135 -19.66 -6.75 5.43
N ALA A 136 -19.50 -5.45 5.28
CA ALA A 136 -19.28 -4.50 6.36
C ALA A 136 -20.29 -3.37 6.28
N ASP A 137 -20.90 -3.03 7.43
CA ASP A 137 -21.87 -1.94 7.56
C ASP A 137 -21.56 -1.08 8.78
N PHE A 138 -21.65 0.24 8.64
CA PHE A 138 -21.47 1.19 9.73
C PHE A 138 -22.11 2.53 9.40
N GLU A 139 -23.16 2.94 10.09
CA GLU A 139 -23.82 4.26 9.98
C GLU A 139 -24.09 4.76 8.55
N GLY A 140 -24.54 3.84 7.70
CA GLY A 140 -24.80 4.11 6.28
C GLY A 140 -23.57 3.95 5.36
N TRP A 141 -22.40 3.67 5.91
CA TRP A 141 -21.25 3.18 5.17
C TRP A 141 -21.40 1.70 4.88
N THR A 142 -21.16 1.27 3.66
CA THR A 142 -21.29 -0.13 3.23
C THR A 142 -20.05 -0.57 2.47
N GLY A 143 -19.68 -1.85 2.59
CA GLY A 143 -18.51 -2.37 1.89
C GLY A 143 -18.14 -3.78 2.33
N GLY A 144 -16.83 -4.03 2.45
CA GLY A 144 -16.29 -5.33 2.77
C GLY A 144 -15.18 -5.31 3.82
N ARG A 145 -15.01 -6.47 4.47
CA ARG A 145 -13.89 -6.74 5.36
C ARG A 145 -13.37 -8.15 5.15
N GLY A 146 -12.09 -8.35 5.26
CA GLY A 146 -11.50 -9.66 5.04
C GLY A 146 -10.16 -9.82 5.71
N VAL A 147 -9.79 -11.09 5.93
CA VAL A 147 -8.48 -11.51 6.45
C VAL A 147 -7.75 -12.24 5.33
N PHE A 148 -6.54 -11.82 5.06
CA PHE A 148 -5.61 -12.49 4.15
C PHE A 148 -4.49 -13.15 4.96
N SER A 149 -3.54 -13.81 4.30
CA SER A 149 -2.49 -14.58 4.99
C SER A 149 -1.83 -13.85 6.16
N ASP A 150 -1.43 -12.60 5.95
CA ASP A 150 -0.64 -11.81 6.91
C ASP A 150 -1.24 -10.43 7.21
N SER A 151 -2.48 -10.19 6.79
CA SER A 151 -3.10 -8.88 6.86
C SER A 151 -4.61 -8.97 6.95
N SER A 152 -5.24 -7.86 7.22
CA SER A 152 -6.67 -7.69 7.07
C SER A 152 -7.00 -6.35 6.43
N VAL A 153 -8.18 -6.28 5.85
CA VAL A 153 -8.73 -5.08 5.22
C VAL A 153 -10.11 -4.78 5.78
N TYR A 154 -10.42 -3.50 5.85
CA TYR A 154 -11.75 -2.96 6.00
C TYR A 154 -11.90 -1.82 4.99
N ALA A 155 -12.87 -1.93 4.09
CA ALA A 155 -13.12 -0.92 3.08
C ALA A 155 -14.62 -0.66 2.96
N VAL A 156 -15.00 0.60 3.04
CA VAL A 156 -16.41 1.03 3.00
C VAL A 156 -16.59 2.31 2.18
N GLN A 157 -17.76 2.49 1.61
CA GLN A 157 -18.18 3.70 0.89
C GLN A 157 -19.52 4.21 1.40
N LYS A 158 -19.72 5.52 1.30
CA LYS A 158 -20.98 6.22 1.52
C LYS A 158 -21.02 7.40 0.57
N ASP A 159 -22.08 7.47 -0.22
CA ASP A 159 -22.17 8.42 -1.32
C ASP A 159 -20.93 8.33 -2.24
N ASP A 160 -20.25 9.41 -2.51
CA ASP A 160 -19.06 9.50 -3.33
C ASP A 160 -17.73 9.41 -2.54
N TYR A 161 -17.80 9.10 -1.23
CA TYR A 161 -16.64 8.84 -0.39
C TYR A 161 -16.35 7.35 -0.24
N ALA A 162 -15.08 6.99 -0.25
CA ALA A 162 -14.59 5.66 0.09
C ALA A 162 -13.43 5.73 1.08
N VAL A 163 -13.41 4.79 2.03
CA VAL A 163 -12.32 4.63 3.01
C VAL A 163 -11.86 3.19 2.98
N ALA A 164 -10.57 2.99 2.78
CA ALA A 164 -9.96 1.67 2.79
C ALA A 164 -8.77 1.64 3.75
N VAL A 165 -8.75 0.65 4.64
CA VAL A 165 -7.70 0.46 5.65
C VAL A 165 -7.19 -0.96 5.59
N TRP A 166 -5.88 -1.11 5.45
CA TRP A 166 -5.17 -2.38 5.57
C TRP A 166 -4.33 -2.37 6.84
N THR A 167 -4.30 -3.51 7.54
CA THR A 167 -3.39 -3.71 8.67
C THR A 167 -2.60 -5.01 8.50
N ASN A 168 -1.41 -5.08 9.10
CA ASN A 168 -0.61 -6.31 9.19
C ASN A 168 -1.09 -7.26 10.29
N GLN A 169 -2.35 -7.13 10.71
CA GLN A 169 -2.98 -7.97 11.72
C GLN A 169 -4.08 -8.81 11.08
N GLN A 170 -4.23 -10.05 11.52
CA GLN A 170 -5.29 -10.96 11.05
C GLN A 170 -6.65 -10.72 11.73
N GLN A 171 -6.92 -9.48 12.12
CA GLN A 171 -8.15 -9.09 12.83
C GLN A 171 -8.75 -7.86 12.16
N THR A 172 -9.85 -8.04 11.44
CA THR A 172 -10.54 -6.96 10.73
C THR A 172 -11.03 -5.83 11.65
N LEU A 173 -11.27 -6.12 12.93
CA LEU A 173 -11.69 -5.13 13.93
C LEU A 173 -10.71 -3.95 14.04
N LYS A 174 -9.41 -4.19 13.91
CA LYS A 174 -8.41 -3.12 13.99
C LYS A 174 -8.48 -2.18 12.80
N ALA A 175 -8.60 -2.74 11.60
CA ALA A 175 -8.82 -1.97 10.38
C ALA A 175 -10.14 -1.18 10.44
N GLU A 176 -11.20 -1.79 10.95
CA GLU A 176 -12.52 -1.16 11.16
C GLU A 176 -12.42 0.04 12.12
N LEU A 177 -11.78 -0.11 13.28
CA LEU A 177 -11.63 0.97 14.25
C LEU A 177 -10.87 2.17 13.66
N ILE A 178 -9.79 1.91 12.91
CA ILE A 178 -9.00 2.95 12.26
C ILE A 178 -9.81 3.65 11.16
N ALA A 179 -10.60 2.92 10.37
CA ALA A 179 -11.48 3.51 9.37
C ALA A 179 -12.54 4.43 10.00
N LYS A 180 -13.18 3.98 11.08
CA LYS A 180 -14.17 4.77 11.82
C LYS A 180 -13.58 6.03 12.42
N GLU A 181 -12.38 5.96 12.97
CA GLU A 181 -11.67 7.12 13.50
C GLU A 181 -11.33 8.13 12.39
N ALA A 182 -10.85 7.66 11.23
CA ALA A 182 -10.60 8.52 10.08
C ALA A 182 -11.88 9.22 9.60
N ILE A 183 -12.98 8.48 9.45
CA ILE A 183 -14.29 9.02 9.07
C ILE A 183 -14.75 10.09 10.07
N SER A 184 -14.63 9.81 11.37
CA SER A 184 -15.03 10.73 12.45
C SER A 184 -14.21 12.02 12.43
N ASN A 185 -12.89 11.91 12.32
CA ASN A 185 -11.98 13.06 12.37
C ASN A 185 -12.09 13.94 11.11
N LEU A 186 -12.40 13.34 9.97
CA LEU A 186 -12.66 14.05 8.71
C LEU A 186 -14.10 14.55 8.58
N LYS A 187 -15.01 14.13 9.47
CA LYS A 187 -16.45 14.50 9.50
C LYS A 187 -17.20 14.12 8.22
N LEU A 188 -16.96 12.92 7.72
CA LEU A 188 -17.57 12.38 6.52
C LEU A 188 -18.96 11.74 6.80
#